data_b80348d52c62130ba73ed4e5f6e98683
#
_entry.id   b80348d52c62130ba73ed4e5f6e98683
#
_cell.length_a   1.000
_cell.length_b   1.000
_cell.length_c   1.000
_cell.angle_alpha   90.00
_cell.angle_beta   90.00
_cell.angle_gamma   90.00
#
_symmetry.space_group_name_H-M   'P 1'
#
loop_
_entity.id
_entity.type
_entity.pdbx_description
1 polymer ?
#
loop_
_entity_poly.entity_id
_entity_poly.type
_entity_poly.pdbx_seq_one_letter_code
_entity_poly.pdbx_strand_id
1 'polypeptide(L)'
;MKKLLLTTSIILSTLLGHAQIVNGDDMRVEEKNFLSVQPTSINSASSAAPAPPFWSNTFSNPSDWTMVDLIYGGLQNWVISTTGPVGSFSAGLGAISSTSASDGFAMYDSDALNSSYSPQEAYIQYNGTVDCSSYPYVNIEFESYHRKFRDSIFVEVSIDGINWDRYEVHAGQATNTTTANPEFVSVNVSATAGSQPAVYFRFKYEGEWDYAWMIDDVSFAETPNNYVTIDNEVFGGWWIGYNGSGGIGCD
;
A
#
# COMPACT_ATOMS: atom_id res chain seq x y z
N MET A 1 24.46 57.26 -48.71
CA MET A 1 24.16 56.61 -47.43
C MET A 1 24.78 55.21 -47.42
N LYS A 2 25.94 55.07 -46.77
CA LYS A 2 26.69 53.81 -46.69
C LYS A 2 26.28 53.08 -45.45
N LYS A 3 25.75 51.85 -45.60
CA LYS A 3 25.46 50.95 -44.49
C LYS A 3 26.74 50.26 -44.03
N LEU A 4 27.11 50.45 -42.78
CA LEU A 4 28.23 49.78 -42.12
C LEU A 4 27.73 48.43 -41.59
N LEU A 5 28.29 47.33 -42.10
CA LEU A 5 28.10 46.00 -41.54
C LEU A 5 29.15 45.78 -40.45
N LEU A 6 28.69 45.56 -39.24
CA LEU A 6 29.54 45.16 -38.12
C LEU A 6 29.53 43.65 -38.04
N THR A 7 30.63 43.01 -38.38
CA THR A 7 30.85 41.56 -38.21
C THR A 7 31.43 41.30 -36.84
N THR A 8 30.66 40.69 -35.97
CA THR A 8 31.13 40.23 -34.67
C THR A 8 31.72 38.83 -34.79
N SER A 9 33.02 38.72 -34.69
CA SER A 9 33.73 37.46 -34.63
C SER A 9 33.60 36.88 -33.23
N ILE A 10 32.93 35.72 -33.12
CA ILE A 10 32.90 34.93 -31.89
C ILE A 10 34.12 34.00 -31.92
N ILE A 11 35.05 34.22 -31.00
CA ILE A 11 36.20 33.34 -30.77
C ILE A 11 35.68 32.21 -29.88
N LEU A 12 35.54 31.00 -30.47
CA LEU A 12 35.21 29.76 -29.75
C LEU A 12 36.53 29.18 -29.24
N SER A 13 36.85 29.39 -27.97
CA SER A 13 37.96 28.71 -27.31
C SER A 13 37.58 27.27 -26.98
N THR A 14 38.11 26.33 -27.74
CA THR A 14 38.00 24.89 -27.43
C THR A 14 38.96 24.58 -26.28
N LEU A 15 38.40 24.35 -25.10
CA LEU A 15 39.12 23.68 -24.02
C LEU A 15 39.27 22.20 -24.41
N LEU A 16 40.43 21.82 -24.87
CA LEU A 16 40.83 20.43 -25.00
C LEU A 16 41.16 19.90 -23.61
N GLY A 17 40.15 19.30 -22.96
CA GLY A 17 40.39 18.48 -21.81
C GLY A 17 41.15 17.22 -22.24
N HIS A 18 42.38 17.07 -21.79
CA HIS A 18 43.13 15.84 -21.95
C HIS A 18 42.50 14.81 -21.01
N ALA A 19 41.68 13.92 -21.55
CA ALA A 19 41.33 12.71 -20.84
C ALA A 19 42.59 11.83 -20.83
N GLN A 20 43.16 11.64 -19.65
CA GLN A 20 44.18 10.61 -19.45
C GLN A 20 43.49 9.28 -19.68
N ILE A 21 43.88 8.60 -20.74
CA ILE A 21 43.51 7.19 -20.93
C ILE A 21 44.37 6.43 -19.93
N VAL A 22 43.76 6.03 -18.83
CA VAL A 22 44.34 5.04 -17.92
C VAL A 22 44.35 3.73 -18.68
N ASN A 23 45.55 3.22 -18.95
CA ASN A 23 45.70 1.92 -19.63
C ASN A 23 44.96 0.85 -18.82
N GLY A 24 44.17 0.04 -19.52
CA GLY A 24 43.33 -0.97 -18.90
C GLY A 24 44.07 -2.05 -18.11
N ASP A 25 45.40 -2.04 -18.12
CA ASP A 25 46.23 -2.95 -17.34
C ASP A 25 46.35 -2.58 -15.85
N ASP A 26 46.12 -1.28 -15.51
CA ASP A 26 46.12 -0.83 -14.12
C ASP A 26 44.76 -1.04 -13.40
N MET A 27 43.75 -1.47 -14.12
CA MET A 27 42.45 -1.81 -13.55
C MET A 27 42.27 -3.32 -13.32
N ARG A 28 43.29 -4.11 -13.49
CA ARG A 28 43.32 -5.47 -12.96
C ARG A 28 43.65 -5.43 -11.47
N VAL A 29 42.72 -4.92 -10.71
CA VAL A 29 42.61 -5.30 -9.32
C VAL A 29 42.46 -6.82 -9.32
N GLU A 30 43.41 -7.46 -8.68
CA GLU A 30 43.60 -8.90 -8.67
C GLU A 30 42.29 -9.65 -8.44
N GLU A 31 41.71 -10.20 -9.51
CA GLU A 31 40.62 -11.19 -9.42
C GLU A 31 41.02 -12.46 -8.64
N LYS A 32 42.21 -12.46 -8.06
CA LYS A 32 42.79 -13.67 -7.44
C LYS A 32 42.36 -13.92 -6.02
N ASN A 33 41.61 -13.04 -5.40
CA ASN A 33 41.17 -13.22 -4.02
C ASN A 33 39.69 -13.03 -3.76
N PHE A 34 38.87 -13.06 -4.80
CA PHE A 34 37.51 -13.45 -4.53
C PHE A 34 37.53 -14.93 -4.15
N LEU A 35 37.72 -15.20 -2.89
CA LEU A 35 37.20 -16.42 -2.32
C LEU A 35 35.79 -16.52 -2.83
N SER A 36 35.51 -17.50 -3.68
CA SER A 36 34.15 -17.91 -3.95
C SER A 36 33.61 -18.36 -2.59
N VAL A 37 33.07 -17.41 -1.85
CA VAL A 37 32.16 -17.76 -0.77
C VAL A 37 31.02 -18.40 -1.53
N GLN A 38 31.07 -19.73 -1.63
CA GLN A 38 29.90 -20.50 -2.01
C GLN A 38 28.79 -19.94 -1.12
N PRO A 39 27.70 -19.46 -1.70
CA PRO A 39 26.58 -19.11 -0.86
C PRO A 39 26.32 -20.37 -0.03
N THR A 40 26.70 -20.34 1.21
CA THR A 40 26.19 -21.28 2.19
C THR A 40 24.70 -21.23 1.95
N SER A 41 24.14 -22.37 1.54
CA SER A 41 22.72 -22.48 1.29
C SER A 41 22.06 -21.72 2.44
N ILE A 42 21.49 -20.59 2.11
CA ILE A 42 20.60 -19.91 3.02
C ILE A 42 19.57 -21.00 3.26
N ASN A 43 19.61 -21.64 4.40
CA ASN A 43 18.48 -22.41 4.85
C ASN A 43 17.35 -21.43 4.71
N SER A 44 16.49 -21.65 3.71
CA SER A 44 15.29 -20.89 3.55
C SER A 44 14.69 -20.89 4.93
N ALA A 45 14.74 -19.75 5.59
CA ALA A 45 14.02 -19.60 6.82
C ALA A 45 12.62 -20.05 6.45
N SER A 46 12.21 -21.18 6.98
CA SER A 46 10.86 -21.65 6.81
C SER A 46 10.03 -20.42 7.19
N SER A 47 9.39 -19.80 6.22
CA SER A 47 8.45 -18.74 6.54
C SER A 47 7.45 -19.43 7.44
N ALA A 48 7.53 -19.15 8.73
CA ALA A 48 6.49 -19.57 9.63
C ALA A 48 5.19 -19.11 8.97
N ALA A 49 4.24 -20.03 8.85
CA ALA A 49 2.93 -19.64 8.38
C ALA A 49 2.50 -18.41 9.19
N PRO A 50 1.89 -17.40 8.56
CA PRO A 50 1.41 -16.23 9.29
C PRO A 50 0.65 -16.70 10.53
N ALA A 51 0.88 -16.07 11.66
CA ALA A 51 0.10 -16.37 12.86
C ALA A 51 -1.39 -16.18 12.51
N PRO A 52 -2.27 -17.06 13.01
CA PRO A 52 -3.70 -16.88 12.76
C PRO A 52 -4.14 -15.52 13.33
N PRO A 53 -5.11 -14.85 12.70
CA PRO A 53 -5.62 -13.59 13.20
C PRO A 53 -6.20 -13.78 14.61
N PHE A 54 -6.04 -12.79 15.46
CA PHE A 54 -6.60 -12.81 16.82
C PHE A 54 -8.02 -12.22 16.89
N TRP A 55 -8.48 -11.60 15.81
CA TRP A 55 -9.84 -11.15 15.61
C TRP A 55 -10.20 -11.25 14.13
N SER A 56 -11.45 -11.56 13.80
CA SER A 56 -11.94 -11.57 12.41
C SER A 56 -13.46 -11.36 12.33
N ASN A 57 -13.92 -10.88 11.17
CA ASN A 57 -15.33 -10.72 10.82
C ASN A 57 -15.54 -10.90 9.32
N THR A 58 -16.56 -11.64 8.92
CA THR A 58 -16.90 -11.96 7.52
C THR A 58 -18.13 -11.21 7.01
N PHE A 59 -18.56 -10.15 7.67
CA PHE A 59 -19.79 -9.41 7.38
C PHE A 59 -21.10 -10.24 7.42
N SER A 60 -21.06 -11.50 7.84
CA SER A 60 -22.22 -12.39 7.89
C SER A 60 -23.33 -11.88 8.83
N ASN A 61 -23.00 -11.01 9.77
CA ASN A 61 -23.96 -10.35 10.64
C ASN A 61 -23.98 -8.84 10.42
N PRO A 62 -24.92 -8.29 9.64
CA PRO A 62 -24.99 -6.85 9.37
C PRO A 62 -25.14 -5.98 10.62
N SER A 63 -25.66 -6.51 11.73
CA SER A 63 -25.82 -5.74 12.97
C SER A 63 -24.50 -5.40 13.68
N ASP A 64 -23.40 -6.04 13.29
CA ASP A 64 -22.07 -5.73 13.81
C ASP A 64 -21.52 -4.43 13.22
N TRP A 65 -22.20 -3.85 12.25
CA TRP A 65 -21.70 -2.73 11.46
C TRP A 65 -22.67 -1.56 11.44
N THR A 66 -22.13 -0.35 11.53
CA THR A 66 -22.83 0.91 11.30
C THR A 66 -22.35 1.51 9.97
N MET A 67 -23.30 1.89 9.12
CA MET A 67 -23.05 2.49 7.82
C MET A 67 -23.54 3.94 7.84
N VAL A 68 -22.69 4.87 7.43
CA VAL A 68 -22.99 6.30 7.47
C VAL A 68 -22.61 6.94 6.14
N ASP A 69 -23.61 7.54 5.51
CA ASP A 69 -23.43 8.49 4.41
C ASP A 69 -23.36 9.90 5.02
N LEU A 70 -22.22 10.55 4.80
CA LEU A 70 -21.93 11.85 5.42
C LEU A 70 -22.54 13.04 4.67
N ILE A 71 -23.02 12.83 3.44
CA ILE A 71 -23.46 13.92 2.57
C ILE A 71 -24.95 13.86 2.26
N TYR A 72 -25.50 12.68 1.91
CA TYR A 72 -26.86 12.55 1.38
C TYR A 72 -27.85 11.89 2.35
N GLY A 73 -27.49 11.73 3.62
CA GLY A 73 -28.38 11.25 4.67
C GLY A 73 -28.82 9.79 4.50
N GLY A 74 -27.94 8.96 3.95
CA GLY A 74 -28.14 7.52 3.79
C GLY A 74 -28.59 7.08 2.39
N LEU A 75 -28.73 8.00 1.43
CA LEU A 75 -29.13 7.66 0.06
C LEU A 75 -27.98 7.00 -0.72
N GLN A 76 -26.74 7.39 -0.44
CA GLN A 76 -25.53 6.85 -1.05
C GLN A 76 -24.65 6.23 0.03
N ASN A 77 -24.94 5.00 0.42
CA ASN A 77 -24.34 4.38 1.59
C ASN A 77 -23.72 3.02 1.25
N TRP A 78 -22.88 2.56 2.16
CA TRP A 78 -22.43 1.17 2.19
C TRP A 78 -23.61 0.22 2.33
N VAL A 79 -23.47 -0.97 1.79
CA VAL A 79 -24.42 -2.08 1.97
C VAL A 79 -23.65 -3.36 2.26
N ILE A 80 -24.26 -4.27 3.02
CA ILE A 80 -23.80 -5.65 3.08
C ILE A 80 -24.63 -6.44 2.07
N SER A 81 -23.96 -7.09 1.12
CA SER A 81 -24.57 -7.74 -0.05
C SER A 81 -23.96 -9.11 -0.29
N THR A 82 -24.68 -9.95 -1.00
CA THR A 82 -24.17 -11.19 -1.59
C THR A 82 -24.09 -11.12 -3.11
N THR A 83 -24.43 -9.95 -3.68
CA THR A 83 -24.39 -9.70 -5.12
C THR A 83 -23.53 -8.48 -5.41
N GLY A 84 -22.95 -8.43 -6.60
CA GLY A 84 -22.12 -7.30 -7.04
C GLY A 84 -22.88 -6.00 -7.21
N PRO A 85 -22.17 -4.92 -7.56
CA PRO A 85 -22.72 -3.60 -7.75
C PRO A 85 -23.74 -3.56 -8.90
N VAL A 86 -24.63 -2.56 -8.88
CA VAL A 86 -25.74 -2.43 -9.83
C VAL A 86 -25.68 -1.15 -10.68
N GLY A 87 -24.74 -0.26 -10.38
CA GLY A 87 -24.55 0.96 -11.14
C GLY A 87 -24.24 0.71 -12.61
N SER A 88 -24.55 1.66 -13.48
CA SER A 88 -24.46 1.50 -14.93
C SER A 88 -23.06 1.15 -15.43
N PHE A 89 -22.03 1.62 -14.74
CA PHE A 89 -20.62 1.38 -15.08
C PHE A 89 -19.96 0.37 -14.15
N SER A 90 -20.51 0.16 -12.95
CA SER A 90 -19.97 -0.77 -11.94
C SER A 90 -20.52 -2.19 -12.04
N ALA A 91 -21.74 -2.38 -12.58
CA ALA A 91 -22.40 -3.70 -12.64
C ALA A 91 -21.56 -4.78 -13.33
N GLY A 92 -20.74 -4.40 -14.30
CA GLY A 92 -19.84 -5.34 -15.00
C GLY A 92 -18.70 -5.90 -14.15
N LEU A 93 -18.47 -5.39 -12.93
CA LEU A 93 -17.47 -5.94 -12.01
C LEU A 93 -17.90 -7.31 -11.45
N GLY A 94 -19.20 -7.51 -11.23
CA GLY A 94 -19.68 -8.66 -10.47
C GLY A 94 -19.35 -8.55 -8.98
N ALA A 95 -19.65 -9.62 -8.24
CA ALA A 95 -19.33 -9.71 -6.81
C ALA A 95 -17.83 -9.94 -6.58
N ILE A 96 -17.37 -9.61 -5.38
CA ILE A 96 -16.08 -10.07 -4.88
C ILE A 96 -16.09 -11.61 -4.80
N SER A 97 -14.93 -12.23 -5.10
CA SER A 97 -14.75 -13.70 -5.06
C SER A 97 -14.01 -14.12 -3.79
N SER A 98 -14.33 -13.50 -2.67
CA SER A 98 -13.75 -13.81 -1.36
C SER A 98 -14.18 -15.18 -0.84
N THR A 99 -13.48 -15.64 0.19
CA THR A 99 -13.75 -16.98 0.76
C THR A 99 -15.14 -17.07 1.37
N SER A 100 -15.65 -16.01 2.00
CA SER A 100 -16.95 -15.95 2.65
C SER A 100 -18.01 -15.12 1.90
N ALA A 101 -17.79 -14.75 0.64
CA ALA A 101 -18.69 -13.89 -0.13
C ALA A 101 -20.16 -14.33 -0.13
N SER A 102 -20.44 -15.63 0.01
CA SER A 102 -21.81 -16.16 0.10
C SER A 102 -22.55 -15.74 1.37
N ASP A 103 -21.81 -15.38 2.42
CA ASP A 103 -22.36 -15.00 3.72
C ASP A 103 -22.62 -13.49 3.82
N GLY A 104 -22.09 -12.73 2.87
CA GLY A 104 -22.20 -11.29 2.77
C GLY A 104 -20.84 -10.60 2.79
N PHE A 105 -20.72 -9.51 2.08
CA PHE A 105 -19.54 -8.64 2.03
C PHE A 105 -19.97 -7.18 2.05
N ALA A 106 -19.10 -6.31 2.56
CA ALA A 106 -19.35 -4.86 2.51
C ALA A 106 -19.09 -4.32 1.10
N MET A 107 -19.99 -3.49 0.61
CA MET A 107 -19.87 -2.87 -0.72
C MET A 107 -20.28 -1.40 -0.68
N TYR A 108 -19.46 -0.55 -1.28
CA TYR A 108 -19.83 0.79 -1.68
C TYR A 108 -19.92 0.84 -3.20
N ASP A 109 -21.12 1.00 -3.74
CA ASP A 109 -21.37 1.17 -5.18
C ASP A 109 -21.57 2.64 -5.48
N SER A 110 -20.49 3.33 -5.81
CA SER A 110 -20.47 4.76 -6.10
C SER A 110 -21.34 5.12 -7.31
N ASP A 111 -21.51 4.16 -8.22
CA ASP A 111 -22.28 4.31 -9.47
C ASP A 111 -23.77 3.92 -9.30
N ALA A 112 -24.17 3.46 -8.12
CA ALA A 112 -25.57 3.02 -7.88
C ALA A 112 -26.58 4.15 -8.13
N LEU A 113 -26.21 5.39 -7.87
CA LEU A 113 -26.98 6.58 -8.19
C LEU A 113 -26.34 7.34 -9.36
N ASN A 114 -26.96 8.39 -9.81
CA ASN A 114 -26.45 9.20 -10.91
C ASN A 114 -25.44 10.27 -10.43
N SER A 115 -24.80 10.94 -11.38
CA SER A 115 -23.79 11.97 -11.13
C SER A 115 -24.24 13.18 -10.30
N SER A 116 -25.54 13.33 -10.03
CA SER A 116 -26.05 14.39 -9.15
C SER A 116 -25.73 14.09 -7.67
N TYR A 117 -25.33 12.86 -7.34
CA TYR A 117 -24.88 12.45 -6.02
C TYR A 117 -23.34 12.46 -5.96
N SER A 118 -22.75 13.62 -6.21
CA SER A 118 -21.32 13.90 -6.15
C SER A 118 -21.11 15.26 -5.46
N PRO A 119 -20.12 15.41 -4.54
CA PRO A 119 -19.18 14.39 -4.07
C PRO A 119 -19.82 13.34 -3.18
N GLN A 120 -19.10 12.25 -2.92
CA GLN A 120 -19.55 11.14 -2.08
C GLN A 120 -18.56 10.93 -0.94
N GLU A 121 -19.08 10.73 0.26
CA GLU A 121 -18.28 10.44 1.44
C GLU A 121 -19.10 9.56 2.39
N ALA A 122 -18.63 8.35 2.63
CA ALA A 122 -19.32 7.38 3.47
C ALA A 122 -18.35 6.43 4.15
N TYR A 123 -18.75 5.88 5.29
CA TYR A 123 -17.98 4.83 5.97
C TYR A 123 -18.86 3.68 6.43
N ILE A 124 -18.22 2.51 6.61
CA ILE A 124 -18.75 1.36 7.33
C ILE A 124 -17.85 1.07 8.51
N GLN A 125 -18.40 1.10 9.72
CA GLN A 125 -17.68 1.02 10.99
C GLN A 125 -18.13 -0.22 11.77
N TYR A 126 -17.17 -0.96 12.32
CA TYR A 126 -17.46 -2.02 13.28
C TYR A 126 -18.01 -1.42 14.59
N ASN A 127 -19.09 -1.99 15.12
CA ASN A 127 -19.80 -1.47 16.30
C ASN A 127 -19.09 -1.76 17.62
N GLY A 128 -18.14 -2.68 17.62
CA GLY A 128 -17.32 -3.02 18.78
C GLY A 128 -15.93 -2.37 18.74
N THR A 129 -15.07 -2.91 19.56
CA THR A 129 -13.62 -2.62 19.56
C THR A 129 -12.83 -3.90 19.49
N VAL A 130 -11.60 -3.82 18.98
CA VAL A 130 -10.65 -4.92 18.97
C VAL A 130 -9.63 -4.71 20.07
N ASP A 131 -9.38 -5.73 20.88
CA ASP A 131 -8.35 -5.70 21.93
C ASP A 131 -6.99 -6.09 21.35
N CYS A 132 -6.11 -5.11 21.24
CA CYS A 132 -4.74 -5.27 20.77
C CYS A 132 -3.70 -5.23 21.90
N SER A 133 -4.11 -5.31 23.18
CA SER A 133 -3.23 -5.14 24.36
C SER A 133 -1.99 -6.04 24.32
N SER A 134 -2.13 -7.26 23.80
CA SER A 134 -1.04 -8.25 23.74
C SER A 134 -0.20 -8.14 22.46
N TYR A 135 -0.55 -7.25 21.54
CA TYR A 135 0.01 -7.17 20.21
C TYR A 135 0.60 -5.79 19.95
N PRO A 136 1.93 -5.59 20.11
CA PRO A 136 2.55 -4.29 19.84
C PRO A 136 2.62 -3.96 18.35
N TYR A 137 2.57 -4.97 17.49
CA TYR A 137 2.63 -4.83 16.04
C TYR A 137 1.39 -5.48 15.42
N VAL A 138 0.55 -4.67 14.78
CA VAL A 138 -0.78 -5.08 14.34
C VAL A 138 -1.00 -4.65 12.90
N ASN A 139 -1.52 -5.59 12.10
CA ASN A 139 -2.08 -5.31 10.78
C ASN A 139 -3.59 -5.49 10.79
N ILE A 140 -4.30 -4.66 10.04
CA ILE A 140 -5.64 -4.96 9.55
C ILE A 140 -5.48 -5.62 8.18
N GLU A 141 -6.05 -6.80 8.04
CA GLU A 141 -5.99 -7.60 6.82
C GLU A 141 -7.41 -7.86 6.32
N PHE A 142 -7.59 -7.84 5.00
CA PHE A 142 -8.90 -8.07 4.39
C PHE A 142 -8.77 -8.45 2.91
N GLU A 143 -9.81 -9.04 2.37
CA GLU A 143 -9.97 -9.24 0.95
C GLU A 143 -10.68 -8.04 0.33
N SER A 144 -10.15 -7.54 -0.77
CA SER A 144 -10.58 -6.32 -1.45
C SER A 144 -10.84 -6.56 -2.92
N TYR A 145 -11.87 -5.93 -3.47
CA TYR A 145 -12.06 -5.81 -4.90
C TYR A 145 -12.48 -4.40 -5.24
N HIS A 146 -11.61 -3.67 -5.93
CA HIS A 146 -11.78 -2.25 -6.20
C HIS A 146 -11.54 -1.91 -7.67
N ARG A 147 -12.37 -1.04 -8.22
CA ARG A 147 -12.11 -0.39 -9.49
C ARG A 147 -11.96 1.11 -9.29
N LYS A 148 -10.78 1.61 -9.58
CA LYS A 148 -10.38 3.02 -9.42
C LYS A 148 -10.91 3.89 -10.53
N PHE A 149 -11.46 5.08 -10.17
CA PHE A 149 -11.61 6.20 -11.09
C PHE A 149 -10.96 7.46 -10.50
N ARG A 150 -11.65 8.19 -9.64
CA ARG A 150 -11.13 9.41 -8.98
C ARG A 150 -11.15 9.32 -7.46
N ASP A 151 -11.72 8.26 -6.96
CA ASP A 151 -11.92 7.98 -5.55
C ASP A 151 -10.62 7.76 -4.78
N SER A 152 -10.73 7.93 -3.47
CA SER A 152 -9.76 7.48 -2.47
C SER A 152 -10.47 6.63 -1.44
N ILE A 153 -9.83 5.54 -1.04
CA ILE A 153 -10.39 4.57 -0.11
C ILE A 153 -9.42 4.36 1.05
N PHE A 154 -9.97 4.23 2.25
CA PHE A 154 -9.16 4.25 3.47
C PHE A 154 -9.60 3.18 4.45
N VAL A 155 -8.62 2.64 5.18
CA VAL A 155 -8.82 2.11 6.52
C VAL A 155 -8.60 3.27 7.49
N GLU A 156 -9.53 3.49 8.40
CA GLU A 156 -9.40 4.47 9.48
C GLU A 156 -9.42 3.77 10.82
N VAL A 157 -8.50 4.13 11.71
CA VAL A 157 -8.32 3.51 13.02
C VAL A 157 -8.31 4.57 14.11
N SER A 158 -8.90 4.28 15.26
CA SER A 158 -9.00 5.20 16.40
C SER A 158 -8.93 4.44 17.73
N ILE A 159 -8.42 5.10 18.76
CA ILE A 159 -8.42 4.59 20.14
C ILE A 159 -9.48 5.25 21.02
N ASP A 160 -10.17 6.27 20.52
CA ASP A 160 -11.19 7.04 21.26
C ASP A 160 -12.53 7.13 20.52
N GLY A 161 -12.60 6.63 19.28
CA GLY A 161 -13.78 6.70 18.40
C GLY A 161 -14.08 8.11 17.86
N ILE A 162 -13.21 9.08 18.11
CA ILE A 162 -13.39 10.50 17.74
C ILE A 162 -12.29 10.95 16.79
N ASN A 163 -11.03 10.69 17.14
CA ASN A 163 -9.87 11.05 16.34
C ASN A 163 -9.42 9.83 15.55
N TRP A 164 -9.30 9.97 14.22
CA TRP A 164 -9.08 8.86 13.30
C TRP A 164 -7.77 9.05 12.53
N ASP A 165 -6.89 8.06 12.64
CA ASP A 165 -5.72 7.95 11.77
C ASP A 165 -6.12 7.23 10.49
N ARG A 166 -5.66 7.76 9.34
CA ARG A 166 -6.07 7.32 8.01
C ARG A 166 -4.94 6.61 7.30
N TYR A 167 -5.26 5.49 6.70
CA TYR A 167 -4.36 4.68 5.90
C TYR A 167 -5.00 4.49 4.51
N GLU A 168 -4.46 5.15 3.50
CA GLU A 168 -4.99 5.04 2.15
C GLU A 168 -4.68 3.65 1.58
N VAL A 169 -5.71 3.00 1.04
CA VAL A 169 -5.63 1.70 0.39
C VAL A 169 -5.52 1.92 -1.12
N HIS A 170 -4.68 1.15 -1.79
CA HIS A 170 -4.49 1.25 -3.25
C HIS A 170 -4.10 2.65 -3.78
N ALA A 171 -3.37 3.44 -2.99
CA ALA A 171 -2.96 4.81 -3.36
C ALA A 171 -2.28 4.92 -4.75
N GLY A 172 -1.55 3.90 -5.15
CA GLY A 172 -0.86 3.83 -6.45
C GLY A 172 -1.67 3.24 -7.60
N GLN A 173 -2.94 2.87 -7.38
CA GLN A 173 -3.76 2.25 -8.42
C GLN A 173 -4.06 3.25 -9.54
N ALA A 174 -3.84 2.83 -10.78
CA ALA A 174 -4.10 3.67 -11.94
C ALA A 174 -5.62 3.81 -12.20
N THR A 175 -6.03 4.99 -12.69
CA THR A 175 -7.42 5.24 -13.09
C THR A 175 -7.91 4.22 -14.12
N ASN A 176 -9.16 3.79 -13.99
CA ASN A 176 -9.83 2.78 -14.82
C ASN A 176 -9.21 1.37 -14.75
N THR A 177 -8.44 1.07 -13.72
CA THR A 177 -7.97 -0.30 -13.47
C THR A 177 -8.73 -0.94 -12.33
N THR A 178 -8.76 -2.27 -12.32
CA THR A 178 -9.28 -3.08 -11.22
C THR A 178 -8.14 -3.78 -10.50
N THR A 179 -8.32 -4.01 -9.21
CA THR A 179 -7.47 -4.94 -8.46
C THR A 179 -7.70 -6.38 -8.91
N ALA A 180 -6.93 -7.32 -8.38
CA ALA A 180 -7.33 -8.74 -8.43
C ALA A 180 -8.69 -8.94 -7.74
N ASN A 181 -9.37 -10.04 -8.03
CA ASN A 181 -10.65 -10.38 -7.39
C ASN A 181 -10.61 -11.77 -6.73
N PRO A 182 -10.42 -11.85 -5.41
CA PRO A 182 -10.06 -10.76 -4.50
C PRO A 182 -8.56 -10.43 -4.56
N GLU A 183 -8.19 -9.26 -4.05
CA GLU A 183 -6.83 -8.90 -3.69
C GLU A 183 -6.71 -8.93 -2.16
N PHE A 184 -5.70 -9.63 -1.64
CA PHE A 184 -5.38 -9.58 -0.22
C PHE A 184 -4.67 -8.27 0.13
N VAL A 185 -5.21 -7.54 1.09
CA VAL A 185 -4.68 -6.27 1.58
C VAL A 185 -4.25 -6.42 3.02
N SER A 186 -3.06 -5.92 3.35
CA SER A 186 -2.55 -5.87 4.72
C SER A 186 -2.04 -4.46 5.00
N VAL A 187 -2.64 -3.79 5.99
CA VAL A 187 -2.34 -2.42 6.39
C VAL A 187 -1.75 -2.43 7.78
N ASN A 188 -0.49 -1.98 7.92
CA ASN A 188 0.13 -1.86 9.24
C ASN A 188 -0.45 -0.67 10.00
N VAL A 189 -1.13 -0.95 11.11
CA VAL A 189 -1.78 0.04 11.97
C VAL A 189 -1.14 0.13 13.36
N SER A 190 0.05 -0.45 13.52
CA SER A 190 0.74 -0.53 14.81
C SER A 190 0.91 0.81 15.51
N ALA A 191 1.13 1.87 14.73
CA ALA A 191 1.34 3.22 15.28
C ALA A 191 0.14 3.72 16.10
N THR A 192 -1.08 3.32 15.71
CA THR A 192 -2.32 3.70 16.41
C THR A 192 -2.82 2.58 17.31
N ALA A 193 -2.84 1.34 16.78
CA ALA A 193 -3.50 0.20 17.42
C ALA A 193 -2.60 -0.61 18.36
N GLY A 194 -1.28 -0.53 18.18
CA GLY A 194 -0.34 -1.39 18.92
C GLY A 194 -0.46 -1.25 20.43
N SER A 195 -0.63 -2.38 21.13
CA SER A 195 -0.80 -2.47 22.59
C SER A 195 -2.01 -1.71 23.16
N GLN A 196 -3.01 -1.39 22.34
CA GLN A 196 -4.22 -0.69 22.78
C GLN A 196 -5.33 -1.67 23.18
N PRO A 197 -6.02 -1.46 24.30
CA PRO A 197 -7.06 -2.38 24.77
C PRO A 197 -8.39 -2.22 24.05
N ALA A 198 -8.60 -1.14 23.32
CA ALA A 198 -9.83 -0.87 22.59
C ALA A 198 -9.52 -0.07 21.34
N VAL A 199 -9.59 -0.75 20.20
CA VAL A 199 -9.31 -0.17 18.89
C VAL A 199 -10.58 -0.16 18.08
N TYR A 200 -11.02 1.03 17.67
CA TYR A 200 -12.10 1.23 16.71
C TYR A 200 -11.51 1.23 15.31
N PHE A 201 -12.26 0.73 14.34
CA PHE A 201 -11.85 0.80 12.93
C PHE A 201 -13.06 0.94 12.01
N ARG A 202 -12.82 1.50 10.82
CA ARG A 202 -13.81 1.64 9.77
C ARG A 202 -13.17 1.69 8.40
N PHE A 203 -13.94 1.38 7.38
CA PHE A 203 -13.57 1.58 5.99
C PHE A 203 -14.29 2.81 5.47
N LYS A 204 -13.56 3.72 4.84
CA LYS A 204 -14.11 4.99 4.36
C LYS A 204 -13.88 5.13 2.87
N TYR A 205 -14.91 5.59 2.20
CA TYR A 205 -14.92 5.93 0.79
C TYR A 205 -15.05 7.44 0.63
N GLU A 206 -14.23 8.03 -0.25
CA GLU A 206 -14.31 9.43 -0.69
C GLU A 206 -14.19 9.46 -2.21
N GLY A 207 -15.16 10.03 -2.89
CA GLY A 207 -15.17 10.05 -4.37
C GLY A 207 -16.20 10.99 -4.96
N GLU A 208 -16.43 10.80 -6.30
CA GLU A 208 -17.30 11.66 -7.08
C GLU A 208 -18.19 10.81 -7.91
N TRP A 209 -18.80 9.97 -8.00
CA TRP A 209 -19.47 9.11 -8.98
C TRP A 209 -18.45 8.31 -9.78
N ASP A 210 -17.91 7.36 -9.09
CA ASP A 210 -16.85 6.46 -9.54
C ASP A 210 -17.42 5.04 -9.75
N TYR A 211 -16.62 3.99 -9.54
CA TYR A 211 -17.11 2.62 -9.69
C TYR A 211 -17.58 2.01 -8.34
N ALA A 212 -16.88 1.01 -7.85
CA ALA A 212 -17.24 0.35 -6.59
C ALA A 212 -16.02 -0.19 -5.85
N TRP A 213 -16.19 -0.33 -4.54
CA TRP A 213 -15.27 -0.99 -3.65
C TRP A 213 -16.00 -2.05 -2.83
N MET A 214 -15.48 -3.27 -2.81
CA MET A 214 -15.99 -4.40 -2.05
C MET A 214 -14.92 -4.92 -1.10
N ILE A 215 -15.32 -5.32 0.10
CA ILE A 215 -14.43 -5.75 1.20
C ILE A 215 -15.05 -6.97 1.86
N ASP A 216 -14.21 -7.98 2.17
CA ASP A 216 -14.61 -9.14 2.94
C ASP A 216 -13.47 -9.70 3.77
N ASP A 217 -13.76 -10.69 4.62
CA ASP A 217 -12.80 -11.44 5.43
C ASP A 217 -11.82 -10.55 6.22
N VAL A 218 -12.38 -9.55 6.93
CA VAL A 218 -11.58 -8.61 7.72
C VAL A 218 -11.01 -9.27 8.95
N SER A 219 -9.74 -9.03 9.22
CA SER A 219 -9.05 -9.57 10.39
C SER A 219 -8.02 -8.61 10.98
N PHE A 220 -7.71 -8.82 12.25
CA PHE A 220 -6.56 -8.24 12.91
C PHE A 220 -5.55 -9.35 13.18
N ALA A 221 -4.34 -9.15 12.70
CA ALA A 221 -3.24 -10.12 12.83
C ALA A 221 -2.00 -9.44 13.40
N GLU A 222 -1.17 -10.23 14.07
CA GLU A 222 0.14 -9.75 14.48
C GLU A 222 1.01 -9.57 13.23
N THR A 223 1.62 -8.39 13.09
CA THR A 223 2.58 -8.15 12.02
C THR A 223 3.74 -9.15 12.16
N PRO A 224 4.04 -9.94 11.14
CA PRO A 224 5.16 -10.86 11.20
C PRO A 224 6.44 -10.11 11.53
N ASN A 225 7.15 -10.59 12.53
CA ASN A 225 8.41 -10.02 12.96
C ASN A 225 9.51 -10.38 11.96
N ASN A 226 9.42 -9.82 10.76
CA ASN A 226 10.41 -9.98 9.73
C ASN A 226 11.59 -9.08 10.07
N TYR A 227 12.44 -9.51 10.98
CA TYR A 227 13.78 -8.95 11.06
C TYR A 227 14.51 -9.30 9.76
N VAL A 228 14.59 -8.34 8.86
CA VAL A 228 15.66 -8.35 7.89
C VAL A 228 16.90 -7.91 8.65
N THR A 229 17.61 -8.83 9.27
CA THR A 229 19.00 -8.61 9.57
C THR A 229 19.71 -8.58 8.23
N ILE A 230 20.11 -7.39 7.82
CA ILE A 230 21.16 -7.27 6.82
C ILE A 230 22.43 -7.72 7.54
N ASP A 231 22.67 -9.01 7.45
CA ASP A 231 23.70 -9.67 8.23
C ASP A 231 25.08 -9.44 7.61
N ASN A 232 25.19 -8.49 6.72
CA ASN A 232 26.45 -8.23 6.09
C ASN A 232 26.48 -6.91 5.34
N GLU A 233 27.43 -6.14 5.68
CA GLU A 233 27.78 -4.87 5.11
C GLU A 233 28.36 -4.96 3.71
N VAL A 234 28.12 -6.03 3.00
CA VAL A 234 28.56 -6.23 1.63
C VAL A 234 28.18 -5.07 0.73
N PHE A 235 27.10 -4.40 1.05
CA PHE A 235 26.77 -3.18 0.38
C PHE A 235 27.70 -2.01 0.66
N GLY A 236 28.30 -1.99 1.79
CA GLY A 236 29.14 -0.91 2.14
C GLY A 236 30.50 -1.00 1.51
N GLY A 237 31.12 -2.10 1.72
CA GLY A 237 32.54 -2.25 1.49
C GLY A 237 33.03 -1.85 0.12
N TRP A 238 32.49 -2.36 -0.92
CA TRP A 238 32.98 -2.07 -2.26
C TRP A 238 32.41 -0.76 -2.85
N TRP A 239 31.23 -0.43 -2.39
CA TRP A 239 30.45 0.63 -2.99
C TRP A 239 30.97 2.01 -2.65
N ILE A 240 31.50 2.15 -1.51
CA ILE A 240 32.03 3.41 -1.07
C ILE A 240 33.49 3.50 -1.27
N GLY A 241 34.02 2.64 -2.04
CA GLY A 241 35.41 2.68 -2.35
C GLY A 241 36.30 2.70 -1.16
N TYR A 242 35.90 2.09 -0.38
CA TYR A 242 35.81 2.46 0.84
C TYR A 242 37.05 2.04 1.48
N ASN A 243 37.44 2.56 2.24
CA ASN A 243 38.69 2.66 2.91
C ASN A 243 39.41 1.37 3.25
N GLY A 244 39.06 0.28 2.67
CA GLY A 244 39.78 -0.98 2.91
C GLY A 244 39.80 -1.49 4.34
N SER A 245 39.11 -0.83 5.20
CA SER A 245 39.00 -1.34 6.57
C SER A 245 37.79 -2.23 6.75
N GLY A 246 37.28 -2.61 5.65
CA GLY A 246 36.18 -3.46 5.69
C GLY A 246 34.88 -2.76 5.75
N GLY A 247 34.09 -2.56 5.61
CA GLY A 247 32.86 -2.08 5.57
C GLY A 247 32.76 -0.72 6.08
N ILE A 248 31.94 0.06 5.60
CA ILE A 248 31.63 1.26 6.15
C ILE A 248 30.85 1.09 7.27
N GLY A 249 31.07 0.20 7.77
CA GLY A 249 30.52 0.18 8.96
C GLY A 249 29.15 0.57 8.91
N CYS A 250 28.55 -0.22 8.68
CA CYS A 250 27.43 -0.35 9.53
C CYS A 250 27.88 -0.89 10.88
N ASP A 251 29.08 -0.53 11.28
CA ASP A 251 29.58 -0.89 12.59
C ASP A 251 28.68 -0.39 13.71
#